data_57fa934ec10011ac653395937c2fe1f6
#
_entry.id   57fa934ec10011ac653395937c2fe1f6
#
_cell.length_a   1.000
_cell.length_b   1.000
_cell.length_c   1.000
_cell.angle_alpha   90.00
_cell.angle_beta   90.00
_cell.angle_gamma   90.00
#
_symmetry.space_group_name_H-M   'P 1'
#
loop_
_entity.id
_entity.type
_entity.pdbx_description
1 polymer ?
#
loop_
_entity_poly.entity_id
_entity_poly.type
_entity_poly.pdbx_seq_one_letter_code
_entity_poly.pdbx_strand_id
1 'polypeptide(L)'
;GLAQNLAFHQKPINQEQLLVDVTQLVVVDAKTGIQRVVRSILLQLLESPLQQKVRPVYFDGRQMRYADAFLKRFKSEQDTNNAIFKTNYELEQFNDEVVQVYQDDAYLALDLTPDLSTAQFQILSNWKSLGVKIHFVVYDLLAIAHPSWWNVGTDQMFHQWMTKITAISDQLIGISQAV
;
A
#
# COMPACT_ATOMS: atom_id res chain seq x y z
N GLY A 1 -16.56 28.07 9.10
CA GLY A 1 -17.98 27.97 8.80
C GLY A 1 -18.27 26.83 7.83
N LEU A 2 -19.54 26.50 7.62
CA LEU A 2 -20.05 25.43 6.75
C LEU A 2 -19.48 25.49 5.31
N ALA A 3 -19.24 26.68 4.76
CA ALA A 3 -18.68 26.86 3.43
C ALA A 3 -17.23 26.38 3.30
N GLN A 4 -16.42 26.47 4.35
CA GLN A 4 -15.05 25.95 4.36
C GLN A 4 -15.03 24.43 4.47
N ASN A 5 -15.97 23.81 5.21
CA ASN A 5 -16.09 22.35 5.26
C ASN A 5 -16.63 21.77 3.93
N LEU A 6 -17.51 22.46 3.22
CA LEU A 6 -17.99 22.03 1.91
C LEU A 6 -16.91 22.12 0.80
N ALA A 7 -16.03 23.11 0.87
CA ALA A 7 -14.91 23.23 -0.08
C ALA A 7 -13.85 22.13 0.10
N PHE A 8 -13.71 21.57 1.32
CA PHE A 8 -12.76 20.46 1.60
C PHE A 8 -13.22 19.10 1.03
N HIS A 9 -14.50 18.96 0.68
CA HIS A 9 -15.07 17.71 0.17
C HIS A 9 -15.45 17.74 -1.31
N GLN A 10 -15.21 18.85 -2.01
CA GLN A 10 -15.39 18.85 -3.46
C GLN A 10 -14.17 18.20 -4.11
N LYS A 11 -14.35 16.96 -4.59
CA LYS A 11 -13.42 16.27 -5.47
C LYS A 11 -12.98 17.25 -6.57
N PRO A 12 -11.67 17.51 -6.73
CA PRO A 12 -11.19 18.20 -7.92
C PRO A 12 -11.78 17.49 -9.15
N ILE A 13 -12.24 18.22 -10.14
CA ILE A 13 -13.03 17.74 -11.29
C ILE A 13 -12.34 16.59 -12.09
N ASN A 14 -11.23 16.03 -11.62
CA ASN A 14 -10.47 15.02 -12.34
C ASN A 14 -10.00 13.85 -11.49
N GLN A 15 -10.60 12.73 -11.78
CA GLN A 15 -10.03 11.38 -11.67
C GLN A 15 -9.93 10.80 -10.26
N GLU A 16 -10.68 9.71 -10.05
CA GLU A 16 -10.52 8.79 -8.93
C GLU A 16 -9.09 8.31 -8.83
N GLN A 17 -8.60 8.12 -7.61
CA GLN A 17 -7.25 7.63 -7.35
C GLN A 17 -7.29 6.14 -7.03
N LEU A 18 -6.31 5.39 -7.56
CA LEU A 18 -5.91 4.10 -7.04
C LEU A 18 -4.62 4.30 -6.23
N LEU A 19 -4.75 4.33 -4.91
CA LEU A 19 -3.66 4.48 -3.95
C LEU A 19 -3.02 3.11 -3.71
N VAL A 20 -1.81 2.89 -4.24
CA VAL A 20 -1.11 1.60 -4.16
C VAL A 20 -0.07 1.66 -3.05
N ASP A 21 -0.30 0.93 -1.95
CA ASP A 21 0.63 0.88 -0.83
C ASP A 21 1.87 0.04 -1.19
N VAL A 22 3.02 0.70 -1.10
CA VAL A 22 4.35 0.14 -1.36
C VAL A 22 5.30 0.40 -0.17
N THR A 23 4.76 0.46 1.03
CA THR A 23 5.50 0.82 2.25
C THR A 23 6.77 -0.01 2.41
N GLN A 24 6.72 -1.33 2.25
CA GLN A 24 7.89 -2.19 2.41
C GLN A 24 8.95 -1.94 1.32
N LEU A 25 8.54 -1.67 0.07
CA LEU A 25 9.48 -1.30 -0.98
C LEU A 25 10.17 0.05 -0.71
N VAL A 26 9.46 0.99 -0.07
CA VAL A 26 10.03 2.30 0.30
C VAL A 26 10.97 2.17 1.50
N VAL A 27 10.60 1.37 2.50
CA VAL A 27 11.34 1.24 3.76
C VAL A 27 12.52 0.28 3.64
N VAL A 28 12.29 -0.91 3.07
CA VAL A 28 13.30 -1.98 2.99
C VAL A 28 13.16 -2.74 1.68
N ASP A 29 13.98 -2.43 0.70
CA ASP A 29 14.04 -3.20 -0.54
C ASP A 29 14.90 -4.46 -0.35
N ALA A 30 14.34 -5.49 0.26
CA ALA A 30 15.03 -6.76 0.56
C ALA A 30 15.16 -7.70 -0.65
N LYS A 31 14.63 -7.33 -1.81
CA LYS A 31 14.65 -8.13 -3.07
C LYS A 31 14.08 -9.55 -2.91
N THR A 32 13.12 -9.71 -2.01
CA THR A 32 12.42 -10.98 -1.81
C THR A 32 11.58 -11.37 -3.03
N GLY A 33 11.12 -12.63 -3.08
CA GLY A 33 10.20 -13.09 -4.12
C GLY A 33 8.91 -12.26 -4.17
N ILE A 34 8.33 -11.95 -2.99
CA ILE A 34 7.13 -11.10 -2.88
C ILE A 34 7.40 -9.71 -3.44
N GLN A 35 8.51 -9.07 -3.06
CA GLN A 35 8.84 -7.73 -3.54
C GLN A 35 9.08 -7.66 -5.07
N ARG A 36 9.56 -8.75 -5.69
CA ARG A 36 9.63 -8.83 -7.15
C ARG A 36 8.25 -8.83 -7.79
N VAL A 37 7.29 -9.56 -7.22
CA VAL A 37 5.89 -9.58 -7.66
C VAL A 37 5.27 -8.19 -7.47
N VAL A 38 5.45 -7.57 -6.30
CA VAL A 38 4.96 -6.20 -6.01
C VAL A 38 5.48 -5.21 -7.04
N ARG A 39 6.79 -5.22 -7.36
CA ARG A 39 7.39 -4.37 -8.38
C ARG A 39 6.77 -4.59 -9.76
N SER A 40 6.59 -5.85 -10.16
CA SER A 40 6.00 -6.20 -11.45
C SER A 40 4.55 -5.71 -11.56
N ILE A 41 3.75 -5.94 -10.54
CA ILE A 41 2.35 -5.47 -10.51
C ILE A 41 2.30 -3.93 -10.51
N LEU A 42 3.14 -3.27 -9.71
CA LEU A 42 3.19 -1.80 -9.68
C LEU A 42 3.51 -1.22 -11.06
N LEU A 43 4.50 -1.78 -11.78
CA LEU A 43 4.82 -1.35 -13.14
C LEU A 43 3.63 -1.49 -14.08
N GLN A 44 2.98 -2.65 -14.06
CA GLN A 44 1.81 -2.91 -14.90
C GLN A 44 0.66 -1.93 -14.58
N LEU A 45 0.42 -1.64 -13.31
CA LEU A 45 -0.61 -0.67 -12.91
C LEU A 45 -0.28 0.75 -13.40
N LEU A 46 1.00 1.16 -13.33
CA LEU A 46 1.45 2.48 -13.80
C LEU A 46 1.38 2.65 -15.31
N GLU A 47 1.51 1.56 -16.07
CA GLU A 47 1.48 1.54 -17.54
C GLU A 47 0.07 1.27 -18.08
N SER A 48 -0.83 0.74 -17.27
CA SER A 48 -2.18 0.38 -17.69
C SER A 48 -3.05 1.63 -17.92
N PRO A 49 -3.90 1.63 -18.96
CA PRO A 49 -4.84 2.71 -19.23
C PRO A 49 -6.05 2.61 -18.28
N LEU A 50 -5.83 2.71 -16.99
CA LEU A 50 -6.90 2.69 -15.99
C LEU A 50 -7.67 4.03 -16.00
N GLN A 51 -8.97 3.96 -15.66
CA GLN A 51 -9.77 5.17 -15.45
C GLN A 51 -9.29 5.94 -14.22
N GLN A 52 -8.80 5.23 -13.21
CA GLN A 52 -8.26 5.79 -11.99
C GLN A 52 -6.79 6.20 -12.17
N LYS A 53 -6.40 7.29 -11.51
CA LYS A 53 -5.00 7.71 -11.44
C LYS A 53 -4.25 6.84 -10.43
N VAL A 54 -3.33 6.01 -10.90
CA VAL A 54 -2.48 5.19 -10.02
C VAL A 54 -1.48 6.09 -9.30
N ARG A 55 -1.50 6.04 -7.96
CA ARG A 55 -0.59 6.78 -7.08
C ARG A 55 0.00 5.86 -6.03
N PRO A 56 1.29 5.53 -6.11
CA PRO A 56 1.98 4.83 -5.03
C PRO A 56 1.99 5.66 -3.75
N VAL A 57 1.77 4.98 -2.62
CA VAL A 57 1.73 5.59 -1.29
C VAL A 57 2.53 4.75 -0.29
N TYR A 58 2.94 5.35 0.82
CA TYR A 58 3.61 4.65 1.92
C TYR A 58 3.21 5.23 3.26
N PHE A 59 3.32 4.42 4.31
CA PHE A 59 3.14 4.84 5.68
C PHE A 59 4.48 5.26 6.30
N ASP A 60 4.59 6.50 6.77
CA ASP A 60 5.82 7.08 7.34
C ASP A 60 5.97 6.81 8.85
N GLY A 61 5.09 5.98 9.44
CA GLY A 61 5.00 5.73 10.87
C GLY A 61 3.94 6.57 11.59
N ARG A 62 3.42 7.62 10.94
CA ARG A 62 2.40 8.53 11.48
C ARG A 62 1.23 8.73 10.54
N GLN A 63 1.49 8.86 9.25
CA GLN A 63 0.49 9.17 8.23
C GLN A 63 0.85 8.54 6.89
N MET A 64 -0.13 8.47 6.01
CA MET A 64 0.08 8.00 4.64
C MET A 64 0.58 9.16 3.78
N ARG A 65 1.63 8.92 2.99
CA ARG A 65 2.22 9.90 2.06
C ARG A 65 2.22 9.35 0.64
N TYR A 66 2.15 10.24 -0.33
CA TYR A 66 2.42 9.87 -1.71
C TYR A 66 3.89 9.49 -1.85
N ALA A 67 4.18 8.42 -2.58
CA ALA A 67 5.55 7.93 -2.77
C ALA A 67 6.19 8.54 -4.03
N ASP A 68 6.09 9.86 -4.22
CA ASP A 68 6.51 10.53 -5.45
C ASP A 68 8.04 10.50 -5.62
N ALA A 69 8.80 10.66 -4.55
CA ALA A 69 10.26 10.56 -4.58
C ALA A 69 10.73 9.13 -4.90
N PHE A 70 10.07 8.11 -4.32
CA PHE A 70 10.29 6.71 -4.66
C PHE A 70 9.97 6.45 -6.13
N LEU A 71 8.83 6.91 -6.62
CA LEU A 71 8.37 6.67 -7.99
C LEU A 71 9.33 7.25 -9.04
N LYS A 72 9.87 8.44 -8.80
CA LYS A 72 10.88 9.05 -9.70
C LYS A 72 12.10 8.15 -9.85
N ARG A 73 12.62 7.61 -8.76
CA ARG A 73 13.76 6.69 -8.78
C ARG A 73 13.41 5.36 -9.40
N PHE A 74 12.27 4.80 -9.01
CA PHE A 74 11.78 3.52 -9.51
C PHE A 74 11.69 3.51 -11.05
N LYS A 75 11.23 4.61 -11.66
CA LYS A 75 11.20 4.78 -13.12
C LYS A 75 12.60 4.92 -13.71
N SER A 76 13.49 5.72 -13.10
CA SER A 76 14.85 5.89 -13.62
C SER A 76 15.70 4.60 -13.54
N GLU A 77 15.42 3.72 -12.59
CA GLU A 77 16.07 2.41 -12.47
C GLU A 77 15.65 1.44 -13.58
N GLN A 78 14.43 1.58 -14.10
CA GLN A 78 13.96 0.77 -15.24
C GLN A 78 14.63 1.21 -16.55
N ASP A 79 14.92 2.50 -16.71
CA ASP A 79 15.57 3.05 -17.90
C ASP A 79 17.06 2.73 -17.96
N THR A 80 17.69 2.46 -16.81
CA THR A 80 19.10 2.08 -16.71
C THR A 80 19.21 0.64 -16.25
N ASN A 81 19.64 -0.26 -17.13
CA ASN A 81 19.92 -1.69 -16.84
C ASN A 81 20.99 -1.92 -15.74
N ASN A 82 21.34 -0.90 -14.95
CA ASN A 82 22.35 -0.91 -13.90
C ASN A 82 21.76 -0.44 -12.56
N ALA A 83 21.07 -1.36 -11.91
CA ALA A 83 20.56 -1.12 -10.56
C ALA A 83 21.65 -1.35 -9.49
N ILE A 84 22.38 -0.30 -9.14
CA ILE A 84 23.06 -0.26 -7.83
C ILE A 84 22.00 0.19 -6.81
N PHE A 85 21.27 -0.78 -6.27
CA PHE A 85 20.26 -0.54 -5.25
C PHE A 85 20.96 -0.16 -3.93
N LYS A 86 20.85 1.08 -3.51
CA LYS A 86 21.10 1.44 -2.13
C LYS A 86 19.88 1.00 -1.31
N THR A 87 20.04 -0.08 -0.57
CA THR A 87 19.12 -0.55 0.47
C THR A 87 19.19 0.41 1.65
N ASN A 88 18.06 0.75 2.20
CA ASN A 88 17.79 1.65 3.32
C ASN A 88 17.65 3.12 2.91
N TYR A 89 16.39 3.49 2.71
CA TYR A 89 16.01 4.87 2.54
C TYR A 89 15.65 5.45 3.91
N GLU A 90 16.33 6.49 4.34
CA GLU A 90 15.88 7.26 5.49
C GLU A 90 14.58 7.97 5.06
N LEU A 91 13.45 7.56 5.64
CA LEU A 91 12.13 8.12 5.33
C LEU A 91 12.08 9.65 5.54
N GLU A 92 12.93 10.16 6.42
CA GLU A 92 13.06 11.59 6.70
C GLU A 92 13.55 12.41 5.49
N GLN A 93 14.16 11.78 4.49
CA GLN A 93 14.62 12.46 3.26
C GLN A 93 13.48 12.70 2.25
N PHE A 94 12.31 12.12 2.47
CA PHE A 94 11.17 12.30 1.58
C PHE A 94 10.24 13.38 2.10
N ASN A 95 10.29 14.55 1.48
CA ASN A 95 9.32 15.62 1.72
C ASN A 95 8.06 15.42 0.85
N ASP A 96 7.57 14.19 0.84
CA ASP A 96 6.38 13.83 0.06
C ASP A 96 5.10 14.34 0.74
N GLU A 97 4.11 14.70 -0.06
CA GLU A 97 2.83 15.22 0.43
C GLU A 97 2.01 14.13 1.15
N VAL A 98 1.25 14.56 2.16
CA VAL A 98 0.28 13.70 2.84
C VAL A 98 -0.85 13.35 1.89
N VAL A 99 -1.25 12.08 1.90
CA VAL A 99 -2.33 11.59 1.04
C VAL A 99 -3.65 12.27 1.39
N GLN A 100 -4.29 12.82 0.37
CA GLN A 100 -5.66 13.31 0.43
C GLN A 100 -6.56 12.32 -0.29
N VAL A 101 -7.61 11.86 0.39
CA VAL A 101 -8.56 10.91 -0.15
C VAL A 101 -9.93 11.55 -0.39
N TYR A 102 -10.65 10.99 -1.35
CA TYR A 102 -12.00 11.40 -1.71
C TYR A 102 -12.89 10.16 -1.80
N GLN A 103 -14.20 10.40 -1.77
CA GLN A 103 -15.16 9.34 -2.06
C GLN A 103 -14.88 8.69 -3.41
N ASP A 104 -15.04 7.39 -3.50
CA ASP A 104 -14.78 6.53 -4.67
C ASP A 104 -13.31 6.32 -5.04
N ASP A 105 -12.36 6.92 -4.29
CA ASP A 105 -10.97 6.49 -4.37
C ASP A 105 -10.85 5.02 -3.92
N ALA A 106 -9.81 4.33 -4.40
CA ALA A 106 -9.48 2.98 -3.98
C ALA A 106 -8.08 2.93 -3.36
N TYR A 107 -7.93 2.13 -2.32
CA TYR A 107 -6.65 1.79 -1.71
C TYR A 107 -6.37 0.30 -1.94
N LEU A 108 -5.18 0.00 -2.43
CA LEU A 108 -4.66 -1.34 -2.64
C LEU A 108 -3.42 -1.54 -1.79
N ALA A 109 -3.54 -2.32 -0.71
CA ALA A 109 -2.38 -2.83 0.02
C ALA A 109 -1.69 -3.88 -0.85
N LEU A 110 -0.81 -3.43 -1.73
CA LEU A 110 -0.08 -4.29 -2.66
C LEU A 110 1.09 -4.97 -1.98
N ASP A 111 1.73 -4.30 -1.02
CA ASP A 111 2.87 -4.85 -0.29
C ASP A 111 2.42 -5.68 0.91
N LEU A 112 3.19 -6.73 1.25
CA LEU A 112 2.89 -7.54 2.43
C LEU A 112 3.35 -6.82 3.70
N THR A 113 2.38 -6.35 4.47
CA THR A 113 2.60 -5.70 5.78
C THR A 113 1.88 -6.46 6.90
N PRO A 114 2.39 -7.62 7.35
CA PRO A 114 1.73 -8.43 8.37
C PRO A 114 1.68 -7.74 9.74
N ASP A 115 2.46 -6.68 9.93
CA ASP A 115 2.42 -5.81 11.11
C ASP A 115 1.69 -4.49 10.80
N LEU A 116 0.39 -4.60 10.50
CA LEU A 116 -0.46 -3.42 10.34
C LEU A 116 -0.58 -2.68 11.68
N SER A 117 0.11 -1.56 11.81
CA SER A 117 0.11 -0.77 13.04
C SER A 117 -1.29 -0.24 13.39
N THR A 118 -1.53 0.04 14.66
CA THR A 118 -2.80 0.64 15.11
C THR A 118 -3.07 1.98 14.42
N ALA A 119 -2.04 2.80 14.24
CA ALA A 119 -2.18 4.10 13.57
C ALA A 119 -2.59 3.93 12.09
N GLN A 120 -1.94 3.02 11.36
CA GLN A 120 -2.28 2.73 9.97
C GLN A 120 -3.70 2.16 9.85
N PHE A 121 -4.07 1.24 10.74
CA PHE A 121 -5.43 0.69 10.78
C PHE A 121 -6.49 1.78 11.00
N GLN A 122 -6.24 2.73 11.90
CA GLN A 122 -7.14 3.86 12.14
C GLN A 122 -7.27 4.77 10.92
N ILE A 123 -6.17 5.06 10.23
CA ILE A 123 -6.17 5.84 8.99
C ILE A 123 -7.06 5.16 7.94
N LEU A 124 -6.83 3.86 7.69
CA LEU A 124 -7.60 3.10 6.70
C LEU A 124 -9.08 2.99 7.09
N SER A 125 -9.40 2.82 8.37
CA SER A 125 -10.78 2.83 8.88
C SER A 125 -11.47 4.17 8.64
N ASN A 126 -10.75 5.27 8.84
CA ASN A 126 -11.25 6.61 8.53
C ASN A 126 -11.47 6.79 7.02
N TRP A 127 -10.54 6.34 6.19
CA TRP A 127 -10.67 6.39 4.73
C TRP A 127 -11.90 5.61 4.26
N LYS A 128 -12.11 4.42 4.81
CA LYS A 128 -13.32 3.64 4.53
C LYS A 128 -14.60 4.40 4.87
N SER A 129 -14.63 5.09 6.01
CA SER A 129 -15.79 5.90 6.42
C SER A 129 -16.04 7.11 5.49
N LEU A 130 -15.01 7.57 4.77
CA LEU A 130 -15.09 8.62 3.75
C LEU A 130 -15.47 8.07 2.36
N GLY A 131 -15.69 6.76 2.23
CA GLY A 131 -16.11 6.13 0.97
C GLY A 131 -14.97 5.60 0.11
N VAL A 132 -13.74 5.54 0.64
CA VAL A 132 -12.61 4.88 -0.05
C VAL A 132 -12.81 3.37 0.00
N LYS A 133 -12.60 2.70 -1.14
CA LYS A 133 -12.62 1.23 -1.23
C LYS A 133 -11.28 0.66 -0.80
N ILE A 134 -11.30 -0.28 0.14
CA ILE A 134 -10.08 -0.85 0.73
C ILE A 134 -9.87 -2.28 0.24
N HIS A 135 -8.74 -2.54 -0.40
CA HIS A 135 -8.37 -3.85 -0.93
C HIS A 135 -7.01 -4.29 -0.38
N PHE A 136 -6.88 -5.58 -0.06
CA PHE A 136 -5.62 -6.18 0.38
C PHE A 136 -5.24 -7.33 -0.53
N VAL A 137 -3.96 -7.39 -0.92
CA VAL A 137 -3.38 -8.55 -1.59
C VAL A 137 -2.86 -9.52 -0.53
N VAL A 138 -3.31 -10.77 -0.61
CA VAL A 138 -2.86 -11.86 0.25
C VAL A 138 -1.96 -12.77 -0.57
N TYR A 139 -0.67 -12.84 -0.19
CA TYR A 139 0.35 -13.59 -0.93
C TYR A 139 0.35 -15.07 -0.59
N ASP A 140 0.29 -15.37 0.70
CA ASP A 140 0.16 -16.74 1.21
C ASP A 140 -0.39 -16.75 2.64
N LEU A 141 -0.82 -17.92 3.08
CA LEU A 141 -1.28 -18.18 4.43
C LEU A 141 -0.46 -19.28 5.10
N LEU A 142 0.74 -19.55 4.59
CA LEU A 142 1.60 -20.65 5.08
C LEU A 142 1.95 -20.52 6.55
N ALA A 143 2.13 -19.29 7.05
CA ALA A 143 2.40 -19.06 8.47
C ALA A 143 1.24 -19.49 9.39
N ILE A 144 0.01 -19.46 8.88
CA ILE A 144 -1.19 -19.94 9.58
C ILE A 144 -1.34 -21.46 9.38
N ALA A 145 -1.18 -21.94 8.13
CA ALA A 145 -1.39 -23.34 7.79
C ALA A 145 -0.29 -24.27 8.36
N HIS A 146 0.94 -23.79 8.42
CA HIS A 146 2.12 -24.55 8.86
C HIS A 146 2.96 -23.74 9.86
N PRO A 147 2.44 -23.46 11.06
CA PRO A 147 3.11 -22.59 12.03
C PRO A 147 4.49 -23.11 12.48
N SER A 148 4.71 -24.45 12.43
CA SER A 148 6.00 -25.07 12.79
C SER A 148 7.16 -24.73 11.83
N TRP A 149 6.87 -24.17 10.65
CA TRP A 149 7.89 -23.75 9.68
C TRP A 149 8.45 -22.36 9.96
N TRP A 150 7.85 -21.65 10.93
CA TRP A 150 8.12 -20.25 11.20
C TRP A 150 8.59 -20.02 12.62
N ASN A 151 9.09 -18.83 12.90
CA ASN A 151 9.44 -18.44 14.26
C ASN A 151 8.20 -18.43 15.15
N VAL A 152 8.39 -18.72 16.44
CA VAL A 152 7.31 -18.70 17.44
C VAL A 152 6.60 -17.34 17.42
N GLY A 153 5.27 -17.37 17.35
CA GLY A 153 4.43 -16.18 17.34
C GLY A 153 4.13 -15.60 15.96
N THR A 154 4.75 -16.11 14.88
CA THR A 154 4.46 -15.65 13.51
C THR A 154 3.02 -15.95 13.12
N ASP A 155 2.50 -17.12 13.47
CA ASP A 155 1.11 -17.52 13.26
C ASP A 155 0.13 -16.58 13.96
N GLN A 156 0.39 -16.20 15.20
CA GLN A 156 -0.45 -15.26 15.95
C GLN A 156 -0.44 -13.87 15.31
N MET A 157 0.70 -13.39 14.85
CA MET A 157 0.82 -12.13 14.13
C MET A 157 -0.01 -12.14 12.84
N PHE A 158 0.08 -13.21 12.05
CA PHE A 158 -0.72 -13.38 10.84
C PHE A 158 -2.23 -13.50 11.14
N HIS A 159 -2.63 -14.20 12.17
CA HIS A 159 -4.04 -14.26 12.60
C HIS A 159 -4.57 -12.87 13.00
N GLN A 160 -3.80 -12.09 13.77
CA GLN A 160 -4.17 -10.74 14.14
C GLN A 160 -4.26 -9.83 12.91
N TRP A 161 -3.30 -9.95 11.99
CA TRP A 161 -3.33 -9.21 10.73
C TRP A 161 -4.57 -9.57 9.91
N MET A 162 -4.85 -10.85 9.70
CA MET A 162 -6.05 -11.29 8.98
C MET A 162 -7.34 -10.77 9.64
N THR A 163 -7.43 -10.80 10.96
CA THR A 163 -8.58 -10.23 11.69
C THR A 163 -8.75 -8.74 11.42
N LYS A 164 -7.66 -7.96 11.42
CA LYS A 164 -7.69 -6.53 11.14
C LYS A 164 -8.11 -6.26 9.70
N ILE A 165 -7.47 -6.91 8.71
CA ILE A 165 -7.74 -6.63 7.31
C ILE A 165 -9.14 -7.07 6.89
N THR A 166 -9.64 -8.20 7.39
CA THR A 166 -11.02 -8.65 7.10
C THR A 166 -12.08 -7.69 7.67
N ALA A 167 -11.78 -7.00 8.76
CA ALA A 167 -12.70 -6.05 9.36
C ALA A 167 -12.87 -4.77 8.53
N ILE A 168 -11.84 -4.36 7.77
CA ILE A 168 -11.85 -3.08 7.03
C ILE A 168 -11.87 -3.25 5.51
N SER A 169 -11.47 -4.41 4.96
CA SER A 169 -11.41 -4.59 3.51
C SER A 169 -12.81 -4.67 2.88
N ASP A 170 -12.90 -4.17 1.66
CA ASP A 170 -14.03 -4.44 0.76
C ASP A 170 -13.74 -5.70 -0.08
N GLN A 171 -12.46 -6.00 -0.30
CA GLN A 171 -12.03 -7.20 -1.01
C GLN A 171 -10.65 -7.67 -0.54
N LEU A 172 -10.48 -8.99 -0.46
CA LEU A 172 -9.20 -9.67 -0.34
C LEU A 172 -8.86 -10.31 -1.69
N ILE A 173 -7.65 -10.08 -2.17
CA ILE A 173 -7.18 -10.53 -3.49
C ILE A 173 -6.08 -11.58 -3.27
N GLY A 174 -6.40 -12.86 -3.48
CA GLY A 174 -5.41 -13.93 -3.49
C GLY A 174 -4.60 -13.91 -4.79
N ILE A 175 -3.30 -14.14 -4.72
CA ILE A 175 -2.43 -14.23 -5.92
C ILE A 175 -2.47 -15.59 -6.60
N SER A 176 -3.07 -16.60 -5.95
CA SER A 176 -3.26 -17.94 -6.49
C SER A 176 -4.54 -18.57 -5.95
N GLN A 177 -4.97 -19.69 -6.58
CA GLN A 177 -6.12 -20.47 -6.09
C GLN A 177 -5.83 -21.20 -4.77
N ALA A 178 -4.58 -21.24 -4.32
CA ALA A 178 -4.17 -21.87 -3.07
C ALA A 178 -4.19 -20.92 -1.85
N VAL A 179 -4.58 -19.64 -2.07
CA VAL A 179 -4.71 -18.62 -1.01
C VAL A 179 -6.17 -18.40 -0.66
#